data_749783a9a7f011555f6643126fbf1e68
#
_entry.id   749783a9a7f011555f6643126fbf1e68
#
_cell.length_a   1.000
_cell.length_b   1.000
_cell.length_c   1.000
_cell.angle_alpha   90.00
_cell.angle_beta   90.00
_cell.angle_gamma   90.00
#
_symmetry.space_group_name_H-M   'P 1'
#
loop_
_entity.id
_entity.type
_entity.pdbx_description
1 polymer ?
#
loop_
_entity_poly.entity_id
_entity_poly.type
_entity_poly.pdbx_seq_one_letter_code
_entity_poly.pdbx_strand_id
1 'polypeptide(L)'
;MFALLRSLLPGVLLLAILPVAPSPGLGQTIQLNGNDILRSQGMLNSGKSGAAPSPKPEAATTQATGSGSAAPAPAPSSVASNPRAGIAPIAIFLYPEAFSCRLEVMLRATDFFQMTGISKPAQEPWNLQARQGVESQANGLAGNWVVMATERGNAEGRMSGATLVRGTPGATLPLEDKDLLPPAEAWVGLTWEFATHALPEEFTLQWKGPRPATLKEIPLKVFHAAGTQAETLALSREKWFWRSKGRIARPKPLAEVPAPEADSSVEIPMAMLLWIAAGFLALLNFRRSGKPWIRLSPSWLVGWSLGLLLTYPLLHVKFGGDAKGLCPTSKEEAQRVIAPLLRNVYQAFDRRDEEGIYDVLALSVEGDLLRQLYLETIAALSLDGREGARVTVKEFTTTVESVTPSARGWQAQCQWTALGSVGHWGHQHTRINRYKAGLTVEPIGKAWKITQLKIAEARRL
;
A
#
# COMPACT_ATOMS: atom_id res chain seq x y z
N MET A 1 -10.22 -24.12 -63.57
CA MET A 1 -10.93 -23.26 -62.61
C MET A 1 -9.99 -22.38 -61.80
N PHE A 2 -8.73 -22.15 -62.27
CA PHE A 2 -7.73 -21.33 -61.58
C PHE A 2 -7.19 -20.17 -62.45
N ALA A 3 -7.78 -19.92 -63.63
CA ALA A 3 -7.27 -18.94 -64.55
C ALA A 3 -8.13 -17.65 -64.72
N LEU A 4 -9.22 -17.52 -63.94
CA LEU A 4 -10.17 -16.39 -64.08
C LEU A 4 -10.15 -15.39 -62.90
N LEU A 5 -9.23 -15.57 -61.95
CA LEU A 5 -9.14 -14.68 -60.75
C LEU A 5 -8.03 -13.60 -60.89
N ARG A 6 -7.41 -13.46 -62.05
CA ARG A 6 -6.24 -12.58 -62.25
C ARG A 6 -6.49 -11.24 -62.93
N SER A 7 -7.74 -10.93 -63.28
CA SER A 7 -8.04 -9.72 -64.10
C SER A 7 -8.98 -8.70 -63.42
N LEU A 8 -9.22 -8.75 -62.10
CA LEU A 8 -10.12 -7.80 -61.42
C LEU A 8 -9.49 -7.09 -60.22
N LEU A 9 -8.21 -6.82 -60.25
CA LEU A 9 -7.57 -5.95 -59.27
C LEU A 9 -6.70 -4.92 -59.99
N PRO A 10 -7.27 -3.72 -60.25
CA PRO A 10 -6.51 -2.51 -59.96
C PRO A 10 -7.41 -1.51 -59.25
N GLY A 11 -7.01 -1.05 -58.09
CA GLY A 11 -7.63 0.09 -57.40
C GLY A 11 -7.89 -0.07 -55.92
N VAL A 12 -6.99 -0.75 -55.16
CA VAL A 12 -6.94 -0.55 -53.74
C VAL A 12 -6.08 0.63 -53.43
N LEU A 13 -6.71 1.74 -53.16
CA LEU A 13 -6.10 2.99 -52.68
C LEU A 13 -5.32 2.70 -51.38
N LEU A 14 -3.98 2.73 -51.51
CA LEU A 14 -3.06 2.67 -50.40
C LEU A 14 -3.18 3.98 -49.59
N LEU A 15 -4.01 4.00 -48.55
CA LEU A 15 -4.01 5.11 -47.59
C LEU A 15 -2.71 4.98 -46.80
N ALA A 16 -1.70 5.75 -47.17
CA ALA A 16 -0.46 5.90 -46.45
C ALA A 16 -0.79 6.52 -45.08
N ILE A 17 -0.64 5.72 -44.04
CA ILE A 17 -0.57 6.21 -42.67
C ILE A 17 0.78 6.91 -42.51
N LEU A 18 0.78 8.23 -42.62
CA LEU A 18 1.92 9.06 -42.25
C LEU A 18 2.12 8.94 -40.74
N PRO A 19 3.31 8.63 -40.24
CA PRO A 19 3.60 8.72 -38.83
C PRO A 19 3.57 10.18 -38.42
N VAL A 20 2.65 10.54 -37.51
CA VAL A 20 2.66 11.82 -36.84
C VAL A 20 3.91 11.86 -35.96
N ALA A 21 4.87 12.70 -36.35
CA ALA A 21 6.05 12.97 -35.53
C ALA A 21 5.62 13.57 -34.19
N PRO A 22 6.21 13.14 -33.05
CA PRO A 22 5.94 13.76 -31.77
C PRO A 22 6.57 15.16 -31.76
N SER A 23 5.75 16.15 -31.39
CA SER A 23 6.19 17.51 -31.15
C SER A 23 7.23 17.55 -30.01
N PRO A 24 8.36 18.24 -30.14
CA PRO A 24 9.27 18.44 -29.02
C PRO A 24 8.76 19.61 -28.16
N GLY A 25 8.52 19.33 -26.89
CA GLY A 25 8.37 20.41 -25.95
C GLY A 25 7.44 20.13 -24.80
N LEU A 26 8.08 20.07 -23.65
CA LEU A 26 7.64 20.37 -22.28
C LEU A 26 7.59 19.18 -21.31
N GLY A 27 8.56 19.23 -20.40
CA GLY A 27 8.45 18.64 -19.08
C GLY A 27 8.77 17.14 -19.03
N GLN A 28 9.95 16.82 -18.53
CA GLN A 28 10.19 15.49 -18.00
C GLN A 28 9.16 15.22 -16.91
N THR A 29 8.08 14.54 -17.29
CA THR A 29 7.13 13.99 -16.33
C THR A 29 7.82 12.81 -15.67
N ILE A 30 8.31 12.99 -14.45
CA ILE A 30 8.77 11.91 -13.62
C ILE A 30 7.55 11.02 -13.39
N GLN A 31 7.51 9.87 -14.07
CA GLN A 31 6.53 8.82 -13.76
C GLN A 31 6.94 8.21 -12.42
N LEU A 32 6.32 8.69 -11.35
CA LEU A 32 6.41 8.05 -10.06
C LEU A 32 5.53 6.82 -10.09
N ASN A 33 6.11 5.64 -9.87
CA ASN A 33 5.40 4.37 -9.76
C ASN A 33 4.65 4.28 -8.44
N GLY A 34 3.70 3.33 -8.30
CA GLY A 34 3.00 3.05 -7.04
C GLY A 34 3.94 2.78 -5.86
N ASN A 35 5.17 2.30 -6.12
CA ASN A 35 6.28 2.26 -5.17
C ASN A 35 6.52 3.59 -4.44
N ASP A 36 6.21 4.72 -5.05
CA ASP A 36 6.42 6.03 -4.43
C ASP A 36 5.36 6.33 -3.37
N ILE A 37 4.15 5.78 -3.50
CA ILE A 37 3.13 5.84 -2.43
C ILE A 37 3.60 5.03 -1.24
N LEU A 38 4.02 3.80 -1.46
CA LEU A 38 4.48 2.89 -0.40
C LEU A 38 5.78 3.39 0.24
N ARG A 39 6.73 3.90 -0.55
CA ARG A 39 7.97 4.55 -0.05
C ARG A 39 7.68 5.79 0.77
N SER A 40 6.79 6.65 0.32
CA SER A 40 6.44 7.88 1.05
C SER A 40 5.66 7.56 2.33
N GLN A 41 5.02 6.42 2.41
CA GLN A 41 4.36 5.91 3.62
C GLN A 41 5.34 5.20 4.57
N GLY A 42 6.61 5.00 4.18
CA GLY A 42 7.59 4.25 4.97
C GLY A 42 7.44 2.74 4.85
N MET A 43 6.63 2.26 3.91
CA MET A 43 6.46 0.84 3.62
C MET A 43 7.57 0.26 2.72
N LEU A 44 8.33 1.12 2.03
CA LEU A 44 9.50 0.74 1.25
C LEU A 44 10.66 1.66 1.60
N ASN A 45 11.80 1.07 1.86
CA ASN A 45 13.02 1.80 2.21
C ASN A 45 13.49 2.69 1.06
N SER A 46 13.51 4.01 1.26
CA SER A 46 14.10 4.94 0.32
C SER A 46 15.61 4.95 0.52
N GLY A 47 16.31 4.10 -0.22
CA GLY A 47 17.74 4.27 -0.36
C GLY A 47 18.05 5.69 -0.87
N LYS A 48 18.67 6.52 0.00
CA LYS A 48 19.04 7.92 -0.19
C LYS A 48 17.87 8.92 -0.26
N SER A 49 17.43 9.39 0.88
CA SER A 49 16.82 10.70 1.01
C SER A 49 17.61 11.51 2.03
N GLY A 50 18.15 12.64 1.58
CA GLY A 50 18.78 13.63 2.45
C GLY A 50 17.76 14.12 3.49
N ALA A 51 18.07 13.94 4.74
CA ALA A 51 17.29 14.45 5.85
C ALA A 51 17.27 15.98 5.81
N ALA A 52 16.09 16.55 5.66
CA ALA A 52 15.88 17.95 5.99
C ALA A 52 15.95 18.11 7.52
N PRO A 53 16.66 19.11 8.06
CA PRO A 53 16.82 19.28 9.49
C PRO A 53 15.48 19.61 10.16
N SER A 54 15.18 18.92 11.25
CA SER A 54 14.06 19.23 12.13
C SER A 54 14.22 20.65 12.73
N PRO A 55 13.17 21.44 12.84
CA PRO A 55 13.26 22.72 13.51
C PRO A 55 13.56 22.53 14.99
N LYS A 56 14.61 23.19 15.45
CA LYS A 56 15.05 23.29 16.83
C LYS A 56 13.99 24.06 17.63
N PRO A 57 13.59 23.62 18.82
CA PRO A 57 12.69 24.40 19.65
C PRO A 57 13.38 25.72 20.05
N GLU A 58 12.75 26.81 19.76
CA GLU A 58 13.16 28.15 20.17
C GLU A 58 12.96 28.30 21.69
N ALA A 59 14.05 28.47 22.39
CA ALA A 59 14.03 28.77 23.83
C ALA A 59 13.56 30.18 24.07
N ALA A 60 12.43 30.34 24.75
CA ALA A 60 11.97 31.64 25.23
C ALA A 60 12.95 32.16 26.28
N THR A 61 13.63 33.25 25.94
CA THR A 61 14.51 33.99 26.84
C THR A 61 13.66 34.87 27.72
N THR A 62 13.53 34.52 29.00
CA THR A 62 13.04 35.47 30.03
C THR A 62 14.26 36.03 30.76
N GLN A 63 14.52 37.31 30.56
CA GLN A 63 15.49 38.07 31.32
C GLN A 63 14.93 38.29 32.74
N ALA A 64 15.66 37.87 33.75
CA ALA A 64 15.53 38.38 35.09
C ALA A 64 16.90 38.78 35.61
N THR A 65 17.06 40.07 35.80
CA THR A 65 18.19 40.75 36.49
C THR A 65 18.08 40.48 37.99
N GLY A 66 19.18 40.06 38.60
CA GLY A 66 19.28 39.92 40.06
C GLY A 66 20.71 39.55 40.46
N SER A 67 21.48 40.54 40.84
CA SER A 67 22.83 40.44 41.46
C SER A 67 22.74 39.85 42.86
N GLY A 68 23.50 38.78 43.12
CA GLY A 68 23.69 38.25 44.47
C GLY A 68 24.93 37.35 44.53
N SER A 69 26.02 37.93 45.05
CA SER A 69 27.26 37.22 45.38
C SER A 69 27.04 36.20 46.51
N ALA A 70 27.36 34.93 46.27
CA ALA A 70 27.48 33.93 47.36
C ALA A 70 28.60 32.93 47.03
N ALA A 71 29.36 32.59 48.03
CA ALA A 71 30.56 31.76 48.01
C ALA A 71 30.41 30.34 47.47
N PRO A 72 31.50 29.70 46.98
CA PRO A 72 31.44 28.36 46.39
C PRO A 72 31.17 27.30 47.43
N ALA A 73 30.07 26.54 47.21
CA ALA A 73 29.79 25.32 47.92
C ALA A 73 30.64 24.14 47.38
N PRO A 74 31.01 23.16 48.18
CA PRO A 74 31.82 22.02 47.76
C PRO A 74 31.14 21.19 46.66
N ALA A 75 31.88 20.78 45.65
CA ALA A 75 31.42 19.94 44.55
C ALA A 75 30.76 18.66 45.06
N PRO A 76 29.54 18.31 44.60
CA PRO A 76 29.00 17.00 44.87
C PRO A 76 29.78 15.94 44.13
N SER A 77 30.30 14.97 44.88
CA SER A 77 30.91 13.75 44.30
C SER A 77 29.90 13.11 43.35
N SER A 78 30.12 13.22 42.06
CA SER A 78 29.31 12.53 41.06
C SER A 78 29.60 11.04 41.13
N VAL A 79 28.88 10.32 41.99
CA VAL A 79 28.62 8.91 41.76
C VAL A 79 27.84 8.89 40.45
N ALA A 80 28.49 8.52 39.36
CA ALA A 80 27.83 8.31 38.07
C ALA A 80 26.76 7.22 38.28
N SER A 81 25.55 7.62 38.63
CA SER A 81 24.40 6.74 38.68
C SER A 81 24.19 6.27 37.26
N ASN A 82 24.41 4.99 37.00
CA ASN A 82 24.14 4.36 35.73
C ASN A 82 22.67 4.63 35.38
N PRO A 83 22.34 5.47 34.40
CA PRO A 83 20.97 5.90 34.11
C PRO A 83 20.06 4.74 33.70
N ARG A 84 20.59 3.52 33.64
CA ARG A 84 19.89 2.27 33.29
C ARG A 84 19.65 1.36 34.50
N ALA A 85 20.13 1.71 35.68
CA ALA A 85 19.77 1.01 36.91
C ALA A 85 18.26 1.21 37.15
N GLY A 86 17.44 0.17 36.86
CA GLY A 86 15.97 0.21 36.99
C GLY A 86 15.19 -0.09 35.72
N ILE A 87 15.84 -0.10 34.54
CA ILE A 87 15.15 -0.50 33.31
C ILE A 87 15.11 -2.03 33.20
N ALA A 88 13.93 -2.62 33.07
CA ALA A 88 13.77 -4.05 32.90
C ALA A 88 14.57 -4.57 31.70
N PRO A 89 15.18 -5.78 31.78
CA PRO A 89 15.98 -6.34 30.70
C PRO A 89 15.18 -6.71 29.47
N ILE A 90 13.85 -6.85 29.59
CA ILE A 90 12.90 -7.15 28.53
C ILE A 90 11.74 -6.17 28.64
N ALA A 91 11.28 -5.64 27.50
CA ALA A 91 10.06 -4.83 27.39
C ALA A 91 9.25 -5.28 26.18
N ILE A 92 7.94 -5.33 26.32
CA ILE A 92 7.00 -5.76 25.29
C ILE A 92 6.09 -4.60 24.89
N PHE A 93 5.85 -4.44 23.58
CA PHE A 93 4.96 -3.45 23.01
C PHE A 93 3.97 -4.12 22.08
N LEU A 94 2.69 -3.89 22.31
CA LEU A 94 1.59 -4.47 21.54
C LEU A 94 0.85 -3.36 20.79
N TYR A 95 0.66 -3.56 19.49
CA TYR A 95 -0.06 -2.65 18.60
C TYR A 95 -1.23 -3.40 17.96
N PRO A 96 -2.37 -3.52 18.65
CA PRO A 96 -3.54 -4.20 18.12
C PRO A 96 -4.24 -3.34 17.08
N GLU A 97 -4.52 -3.91 15.92
CA GLU A 97 -5.21 -3.30 14.80
C GLU A 97 -6.40 -4.16 14.34
N ALA A 98 -7.17 -3.67 13.37
CA ALA A 98 -8.39 -4.36 12.94
C ALA A 98 -8.14 -5.73 12.29
N PHE A 99 -7.02 -5.88 11.58
CA PHE A 99 -6.69 -7.07 10.79
C PHE A 99 -5.35 -7.71 11.15
N SER A 100 -4.69 -7.15 12.15
CA SER A 100 -3.40 -7.65 12.63
C SER A 100 -3.13 -7.22 14.06
N CYS A 101 -2.16 -7.89 14.67
CA CYS A 101 -1.54 -7.42 15.89
C CYS A 101 -0.03 -7.48 15.73
N ARG A 102 0.62 -6.33 15.80
CA ARG A 102 2.08 -6.28 15.83
C ARG A 102 2.56 -6.32 17.26
N LEU A 103 3.55 -7.16 17.51
CA LEU A 103 4.22 -7.28 18.78
C LEU A 103 5.71 -7.01 18.62
N GLU A 104 6.21 -6.10 19.42
CA GLU A 104 7.63 -5.77 19.48
C GLU A 104 8.17 -6.12 20.87
N VAL A 105 9.36 -6.70 20.89
CA VAL A 105 10.08 -7.02 22.12
C VAL A 105 11.45 -6.41 22.05
N MET A 106 11.83 -5.65 23.05
CA MET A 106 13.18 -5.15 23.24
C MET A 106 13.86 -5.93 24.35
N LEU A 107 15.03 -6.51 24.04
CA LEU A 107 15.89 -7.17 25.01
C LEU A 107 17.20 -6.40 25.10
N ARG A 108 17.68 -6.12 26.32
CA ARG A 108 18.99 -5.52 26.48
C ARG A 108 20.04 -6.47 25.87
N ALA A 109 20.93 -5.98 25.02
CA ALA A 109 21.84 -6.84 24.26
C ALA A 109 22.74 -7.69 25.16
N THR A 110 23.22 -7.14 26.27
CA THR A 110 24.03 -7.90 27.24
C THR A 110 23.28 -9.09 27.85
N ASP A 111 22.02 -8.88 28.20
CA ASP A 111 21.16 -9.94 28.75
C ASP A 111 20.77 -10.95 27.68
N PHE A 112 20.54 -10.49 26.42
CA PHE A 112 20.26 -11.37 25.29
C PHE A 112 21.38 -12.41 25.07
N PHE A 113 22.63 -11.97 25.02
CA PHE A 113 23.76 -12.91 24.86
C PHE A 113 23.87 -13.88 26.03
N GLN A 114 23.68 -13.39 27.25
CA GLN A 114 23.74 -14.24 28.46
C GLN A 114 22.62 -15.29 28.46
N MET A 115 21.40 -14.92 28.07
CA MET A 115 20.24 -15.80 28.08
C MET A 115 20.25 -16.83 26.95
N THR A 116 20.78 -16.46 25.79
CA THR A 116 20.75 -17.32 24.59
C THR A 116 22.01 -18.14 24.43
N GLY A 117 23.10 -17.80 25.11
CA GLY A 117 24.40 -18.46 24.94
C GLY A 117 25.13 -18.14 23.62
N ILE A 118 24.58 -17.20 22.83
CA ILE A 118 25.21 -16.75 21.60
C ILE A 118 26.49 -15.96 21.94
N SER A 119 27.54 -16.14 21.16
CA SER A 119 28.77 -15.35 21.30
C SER A 119 28.52 -13.91 20.83
N LYS A 120 28.84 -12.94 21.67
CA LYS A 120 28.84 -11.55 21.26
C LYS A 120 29.97 -11.27 20.27
N PRO A 121 29.83 -10.29 19.36
CA PRO A 121 30.92 -9.86 18.49
C PRO A 121 32.12 -9.43 19.32
N ALA A 122 33.33 -9.88 18.90
CA ALA A 122 34.57 -9.61 19.63
C ALA A 122 35.03 -8.14 19.55
N GLN A 123 34.72 -7.49 18.42
CA GLN A 123 35.06 -6.09 18.20
C GLN A 123 34.00 -5.15 18.77
N GLU A 124 34.40 -4.25 19.64
CA GLU A 124 33.55 -3.20 20.22
C GLU A 124 34.17 -1.82 19.95
N PRO A 125 33.36 -0.78 19.65
CA PRO A 125 31.91 -0.81 19.40
C PRO A 125 31.53 -1.51 18.09
N TRP A 126 30.29 -1.99 17.98
CA TRP A 126 29.82 -2.77 16.84
C TRP A 126 29.61 -1.91 15.60
N ASN A 127 30.25 -2.27 14.50
CA ASN A 127 30.01 -1.73 13.17
C ASN A 127 28.81 -2.41 12.51
N LEU A 128 28.47 -2.00 11.27
CA LEU A 128 27.33 -2.54 10.51
C LEU A 128 27.39 -4.07 10.37
N GLN A 129 28.55 -4.64 10.03
CA GLN A 129 28.70 -6.09 9.84
C GLN A 129 28.45 -6.87 11.13
N ALA A 130 29.00 -6.38 12.25
CA ALA A 130 28.79 -6.98 13.56
C ALA A 130 27.32 -6.90 13.97
N ARG A 131 26.66 -5.76 13.71
CA ARG A 131 25.22 -5.56 13.97
C ARG A 131 24.38 -6.54 13.16
N GLN A 132 24.60 -6.65 11.86
CA GLN A 132 23.89 -7.59 10.97
C GLN A 132 24.09 -9.06 11.40
N GLY A 133 25.27 -9.41 11.88
CA GLY A 133 25.54 -10.73 12.43
C GLY A 133 24.67 -11.05 13.65
N VAL A 134 24.53 -10.12 14.59
CA VAL A 134 23.65 -10.27 15.75
C VAL A 134 22.17 -10.35 15.34
N GLU A 135 21.72 -9.48 14.44
CA GLU A 135 20.36 -9.46 13.94
C GLU A 135 19.98 -10.79 13.25
N SER A 136 20.88 -11.33 12.41
CA SER A 136 20.68 -12.62 11.74
C SER A 136 20.55 -13.77 12.74
N GLN A 137 21.40 -13.81 13.76
CA GLN A 137 21.35 -14.85 14.80
C GLN A 137 20.07 -14.74 15.62
N ALA A 138 19.69 -13.51 16.02
CA ALA A 138 18.46 -13.26 16.78
C ALA A 138 17.22 -13.66 15.98
N ASN A 139 17.21 -13.36 14.68
CA ASN A 139 16.12 -13.75 13.78
C ASN A 139 15.96 -15.27 13.66
N GLY A 140 17.06 -16.01 13.62
CA GLY A 140 17.05 -17.48 13.56
C GLY A 140 16.53 -18.15 14.83
N LEU A 141 16.67 -17.50 15.99
CA LEU A 141 16.30 -18.09 17.29
C LEU A 141 14.87 -17.75 17.74
N ALA A 142 14.41 -16.53 17.46
CA ALA A 142 13.27 -15.96 18.16
C ALA A 142 11.91 -16.40 17.61
N GLY A 143 11.85 -17.14 16.51
CA GLY A 143 10.59 -17.45 15.79
C GLY A 143 9.45 -17.99 16.68
N ASN A 144 9.77 -18.81 17.68
CA ASN A 144 8.78 -19.47 18.54
C ASN A 144 8.71 -18.88 19.98
N TRP A 145 9.29 -17.70 20.22
CA TRP A 145 9.33 -17.14 21.58
C TRP A 145 8.01 -16.55 22.03
N VAL A 146 7.11 -16.31 21.11
CA VAL A 146 5.80 -15.73 21.40
C VAL A 146 4.69 -16.58 20.80
N VAL A 147 3.66 -16.83 21.58
CA VAL A 147 2.40 -17.39 21.10
C VAL A 147 1.31 -16.38 21.40
N MET A 148 0.54 -16.03 20.38
CA MET A 148 -0.61 -15.16 20.51
C MET A 148 -1.87 -15.88 20.08
N ALA A 149 -2.98 -15.63 20.76
CA ALA A 149 -4.29 -16.10 20.36
C ALA A 149 -5.34 -14.99 20.52
N THR A 150 -6.42 -15.11 19.79
CA THR A 150 -7.64 -14.30 19.91
C THR A 150 -8.78 -15.18 20.45
N GLU A 151 -9.96 -14.62 20.63
CA GLU A 151 -11.17 -15.39 20.96
C GLU A 151 -11.50 -16.48 19.91
N ARG A 152 -10.91 -16.40 18.71
CA ARG A 152 -11.11 -17.34 17.59
C ARG A 152 -10.07 -18.44 17.53
N GLY A 153 -9.10 -18.45 18.42
CA GLY A 153 -8.00 -19.42 18.44
C GLY A 153 -6.64 -18.79 18.27
N ASN A 154 -5.63 -19.62 18.00
CA ASN A 154 -4.27 -19.16 17.80
C ASN A 154 -4.19 -18.26 16.57
N ALA A 155 -3.60 -17.08 16.73
CA ALA A 155 -3.31 -16.21 15.61
C ALA A 155 -2.05 -16.71 14.88
N GLU A 156 -2.12 -16.72 13.55
CA GLU A 156 -0.96 -17.03 12.73
C GLU A 156 0.06 -15.91 12.83
N GLY A 157 1.17 -16.21 13.50
CA GLY A 157 2.26 -15.26 13.76
C GLY A 157 3.47 -15.54 12.90
N ARG A 158 4.01 -14.49 12.29
CA ARG A 158 5.29 -14.53 11.60
C ARG A 158 6.25 -13.54 12.27
N MET A 159 7.45 -14.02 12.59
CA MET A 159 8.52 -13.10 12.96
C MET A 159 8.91 -12.29 11.72
N SER A 160 8.77 -10.97 11.81
CA SER A 160 9.05 -10.05 10.73
C SER A 160 10.52 -9.70 10.67
N GLY A 161 11.23 -9.68 11.81
CA GLY A 161 12.64 -9.43 11.83
C GLY A 161 13.23 -9.16 13.22
N ALA A 162 14.56 -9.15 13.24
CA ALA A 162 15.37 -8.68 14.36
C ALA A 162 16.17 -7.46 13.91
N THR A 163 16.30 -6.46 14.77
CA THR A 163 17.13 -5.28 14.53
C THR A 163 17.79 -4.81 15.81
N LEU A 164 18.98 -4.21 15.71
CA LEU A 164 19.62 -3.56 16.83
C LEU A 164 19.16 -2.10 16.96
N VAL A 165 18.82 -1.73 18.18
CA VAL A 165 18.27 -0.40 18.51
C VAL A 165 19.16 0.27 19.53
N ARG A 166 19.44 1.57 19.34
CA ARG A 166 20.15 2.40 20.33
C ARG A 166 19.11 3.11 21.22
N GLY A 167 19.43 3.32 22.50
CA GLY A 167 18.60 4.08 23.43
C GLY A 167 17.95 3.23 24.50
N THR A 168 16.68 3.48 24.78
CA THR A 168 15.91 2.74 25.80
C THR A 168 14.49 2.48 25.27
N PRO A 169 13.77 1.49 25.83
CA PRO A 169 12.37 1.27 25.51
C PRO A 169 11.52 2.54 25.62
N GLY A 170 10.90 2.95 24.51
CA GLY A 170 10.11 4.18 24.41
C GLY A 170 10.91 5.47 24.11
N ALA A 171 12.24 5.39 24.04
CA ALA A 171 13.12 6.51 23.70
C ALA A 171 14.32 6.01 22.87
N THR A 172 14.01 5.48 21.70
CA THR A 172 14.99 4.94 20.77
C THR A 172 15.53 6.01 19.82
N LEU A 173 16.78 5.86 19.42
CA LEU A 173 17.46 6.73 18.47
C LEU A 173 17.69 5.98 17.15
N PRO A 174 17.57 6.66 16.00
CA PRO A 174 17.89 6.05 14.71
C PRO A 174 19.36 5.66 14.65
N LEU A 175 19.65 4.54 13.98
CA LEU A 175 21.00 4.06 13.69
C LEU A 175 21.23 4.13 12.18
N GLU A 176 22.29 4.84 11.78
CA GLU A 176 22.75 4.84 10.39
C GLU A 176 23.80 3.71 10.18
N ASP A 177 24.03 3.36 8.92
CA ASP A 177 25.00 2.30 8.57
C ASP A 177 26.42 2.60 9.07
N LYS A 178 26.81 3.89 9.05
CA LYS A 178 28.12 4.37 9.52
C LYS A 178 28.27 4.39 11.05
N ASP A 179 27.17 4.28 11.79
CA ASP A 179 27.19 4.41 13.24
C ASP A 179 27.84 3.21 13.91
N LEU A 180 28.65 3.48 14.90
CA LEU A 180 29.17 2.48 15.82
C LEU A 180 28.25 2.35 17.01
N LEU A 181 27.91 1.12 17.41
CA LEU A 181 26.98 0.85 18.50
C LEU A 181 27.73 0.19 19.67
N PRO A 182 27.89 0.90 20.81
CA PRO A 182 28.42 0.27 22.01
C PRO A 182 27.46 -0.80 22.55
N PRO A 183 27.93 -2.01 22.92
CA PRO A 183 27.04 -3.07 23.44
C PRO A 183 26.22 -2.64 24.65
N ALA A 184 26.74 -1.79 25.49
CA ALA A 184 26.06 -1.24 26.64
C ALA A 184 24.87 -0.34 26.25
N GLU A 185 24.82 0.18 25.03
CA GLU A 185 23.74 1.01 24.48
C GLU A 185 22.77 0.22 23.61
N ALA A 186 23.10 -1.00 23.29
CA ALA A 186 22.38 -1.82 22.36
C ALA A 186 21.19 -2.54 22.98
N TRP A 187 20.10 -2.57 22.24
CA TRP A 187 18.94 -3.44 22.48
C TRP A 187 18.70 -4.28 21.24
N VAL A 188 18.37 -5.55 21.45
CA VAL A 188 17.89 -6.44 20.39
C VAL A 188 16.37 -6.25 20.30
N GLY A 189 15.93 -5.63 19.23
CA GLY A 189 14.54 -5.47 18.90
C GLY A 189 14.07 -6.64 18.05
N LEU A 190 12.98 -7.27 18.46
CA LEU A 190 12.34 -8.39 17.77
C LEU A 190 10.91 -8.01 17.44
N THR A 191 10.46 -8.27 16.20
CA THR A 191 9.11 -7.93 15.74
C THR A 191 8.39 -9.15 15.22
N TRP A 192 7.16 -9.35 15.68
CA TRP A 192 6.20 -10.34 15.15
C TRP A 192 4.97 -9.64 14.62
N GLU A 193 4.44 -10.16 13.54
CA GLU A 193 3.13 -9.78 12.99
C GLU A 193 2.19 -10.98 13.08
N PHE A 194 1.04 -10.77 13.69
CA PHE A 194 -0.03 -11.77 13.81
C PHE A 194 -1.21 -11.31 12.99
N ALA A 195 -1.56 -12.05 11.94
CA ALA A 195 -2.75 -11.78 11.15
C ALA A 195 -4.01 -12.11 11.95
N THR A 196 -5.02 -11.23 11.83
CA THR A 196 -6.36 -11.47 12.38
C THR A 196 -7.37 -11.31 11.24
N HIS A 197 -8.17 -12.35 10.99
CA HIS A 197 -9.15 -12.32 9.89
C HIS A 197 -10.36 -11.42 10.17
N ALA A 198 -10.54 -10.99 11.41
CA ALA A 198 -11.59 -10.08 11.83
C ALA A 198 -11.13 -9.25 13.01
N LEU A 199 -11.88 -8.19 13.32
CA LEU A 199 -11.64 -7.31 14.46
C LEU A 199 -11.62 -8.12 15.75
N PRO A 200 -10.47 -8.25 16.45
CA PRO A 200 -10.37 -9.06 17.64
C PRO A 200 -10.95 -8.34 18.86
N GLU A 201 -11.65 -9.09 19.70
CA GLU A 201 -12.18 -8.60 20.97
C GLU A 201 -11.23 -8.88 22.13
N GLU A 202 -10.44 -9.96 22.03
CA GLU A 202 -9.51 -10.40 23.06
C GLU A 202 -8.19 -10.87 22.45
N PHE A 203 -7.09 -10.54 23.11
CA PHE A 203 -5.77 -11.13 22.85
C PHE A 203 -5.26 -11.86 24.08
N THR A 204 -4.66 -13.02 23.84
CA THR A 204 -3.84 -13.71 24.83
C THR A 204 -2.40 -13.76 24.33
N LEU A 205 -1.45 -13.53 25.23
CA LEU A 205 -0.03 -13.56 24.96
C LEU A 205 0.67 -14.52 25.91
N GLN A 206 1.47 -15.43 25.36
CA GLN A 206 2.35 -16.32 26.12
C GLN A 206 3.79 -16.07 25.73
N TRP A 207 4.64 -15.77 26.69
CA TRP A 207 6.07 -15.65 26.51
C TRP A 207 6.76 -17.02 26.70
N LYS A 208 7.44 -17.50 25.67
CA LYS A 208 8.23 -18.74 25.68
C LYS A 208 9.72 -18.49 25.47
N GLY A 209 10.11 -17.23 25.24
CA GLY A 209 11.49 -16.87 25.02
C GLY A 209 12.34 -16.97 26.30
N PRO A 210 13.67 -16.87 26.15
CA PRO A 210 14.60 -16.88 27.28
C PRO A 210 14.36 -15.67 28.17
N ARG A 211 14.70 -15.81 29.44
CA ARG A 211 14.57 -14.76 30.45
C ARG A 211 15.57 -14.96 31.60
N PRO A 212 16.01 -13.89 32.26
CA PRO A 212 16.75 -14.03 33.51
C PRO A 212 15.93 -14.76 34.57
N ALA A 213 16.55 -15.65 35.33
CA ALA A 213 15.86 -16.42 36.37
C ALA A 213 15.24 -15.52 37.46
N THR A 214 15.81 -14.35 37.67
CA THR A 214 15.33 -13.36 38.65
C THR A 214 14.14 -12.53 38.18
N LEU A 215 13.85 -12.54 36.83
CA LEU A 215 12.78 -11.76 36.26
C LEU A 215 11.42 -12.41 36.55
N LYS A 216 10.57 -11.72 37.29
CA LYS A 216 9.22 -12.19 37.65
C LYS A 216 8.15 -11.64 36.71
N GLU A 217 8.39 -10.48 36.15
CA GLU A 217 7.43 -9.71 35.38
C GLU A 217 8.11 -9.01 34.22
N ILE A 218 7.42 -8.91 33.06
CA ILE A 218 7.88 -8.14 31.90
C ILE A 218 6.95 -6.94 31.75
N PRO A 219 7.45 -5.69 31.72
CA PRO A 219 6.65 -4.53 31.41
C PRO A 219 6.10 -4.63 29.99
N LEU A 220 4.82 -4.36 29.84
CA LEU A 220 4.09 -4.43 28.58
C LEU A 220 3.31 -3.13 28.39
N LYS A 221 3.37 -2.56 27.18
CA LYS A 221 2.53 -1.43 26.79
C LYS A 221 1.68 -1.81 25.60
N VAL A 222 0.39 -1.48 25.67
CA VAL A 222 -0.56 -1.65 24.57
C VAL A 222 -0.87 -0.29 23.98
N PHE A 223 -0.63 -0.14 22.70
CA PHE A 223 -0.91 1.07 21.91
C PHE A 223 -2.19 0.86 21.11
N HIS A 224 -3.24 1.57 21.44
CA HIS A 224 -4.55 1.42 20.80
C HIS A 224 -5.13 2.79 20.39
N ALA A 225 -6.25 2.80 19.69
CA ALA A 225 -6.81 4.04 19.14
C ALA A 225 -7.18 5.08 20.20
N ALA A 226 -7.50 4.64 21.43
CA ALA A 226 -7.84 5.55 22.52
C ALA A 226 -6.63 5.99 23.38
N GLY A 227 -5.40 5.57 23.02
CA GLY A 227 -4.17 5.95 23.72
C GLY A 227 -3.27 4.77 24.07
N THR A 228 -2.50 4.89 25.12
CA THR A 228 -1.53 3.88 25.57
C THR A 228 -1.94 3.34 26.96
N GLN A 229 -1.86 2.03 27.11
CA GLN A 229 -2.12 1.34 28.37
C GLN A 229 -0.86 0.62 28.83
N ALA A 230 -0.38 0.93 30.04
CA ALA A 230 0.71 0.20 30.67
C ALA A 230 0.16 -1.04 31.38
N GLU A 231 0.79 -2.17 31.14
CA GLU A 231 0.44 -3.48 31.65
C GLU A 231 1.70 -4.23 32.09
N THR A 232 1.50 -5.39 32.70
CA THR A 232 2.59 -6.26 33.12
C THR A 232 2.25 -7.71 32.77
N LEU A 233 3.17 -8.39 32.10
CA LEU A 233 3.09 -9.81 31.89
C LEU A 233 3.78 -10.53 33.05
N ALA A 234 3.00 -11.07 33.97
CA ALA A 234 3.50 -11.86 35.11
C ALA A 234 3.93 -13.24 34.61
N LEU A 235 5.22 -13.57 34.77
CA LEU A 235 5.82 -14.83 34.30
C LEU A 235 5.44 -16.06 35.12
N SER A 236 4.75 -15.85 36.24
CA SER A 236 4.10 -16.90 37.05
C SER A 236 2.77 -17.38 36.42
N ARG A 237 2.19 -16.59 35.55
CA ARG A 237 0.96 -16.95 34.81
C ARG A 237 1.34 -17.49 33.44
N GLU A 238 0.62 -18.52 33.01
CA GLU A 238 0.89 -19.12 31.69
C GLU A 238 0.60 -18.16 30.54
N LYS A 239 -0.47 -17.33 30.66
CA LYS A 239 -0.95 -16.41 29.64
C LYS A 239 -1.32 -15.06 30.23
N TRP A 240 -1.02 -14.01 29.49
CA TRP A 240 -1.55 -12.67 29.72
C TRP A 240 -2.78 -12.45 28.84
N PHE A 241 -3.76 -11.68 29.35
CA PHE A 241 -5.02 -11.42 28.68
C PHE A 241 -5.27 -9.93 28.54
N TRP A 242 -5.72 -9.52 27.37
CA TRP A 242 -6.16 -8.14 27.12
C TRP A 242 -7.47 -8.14 26.33
N ARG A 243 -8.44 -7.31 26.77
CA ARG A 243 -9.72 -7.13 26.09
C ARG A 243 -9.76 -5.76 25.45
N SER A 244 -10.16 -5.73 24.17
CA SER A 244 -10.21 -4.50 23.37
C SER A 244 -11.26 -3.51 23.89
N LYS A 245 -12.41 -3.98 24.35
CA LYS A 245 -13.52 -3.13 24.83
C LYS A 245 -13.80 -1.95 23.91
N GLY A 246 -13.70 -2.14 22.60
CA GLY A 246 -13.89 -1.10 21.59
C GLY A 246 -12.70 -0.13 21.40
N ARG A 247 -11.52 -0.41 21.97
CA ARG A 247 -10.31 0.43 21.85
C ARG A 247 -9.56 0.23 20.54
N ILE A 248 -9.81 -0.88 19.82
CA ILE A 248 -9.29 -1.06 18.47
C ILE A 248 -10.20 -0.28 17.53
N ALA A 249 -9.58 0.56 16.68
CA ALA A 249 -10.33 1.32 15.70
C ALA A 249 -11.06 0.37 14.72
N ARG A 250 -12.36 0.57 14.57
CA ARG A 250 -13.12 -0.17 13.56
C ARG A 250 -12.80 0.37 12.19
N PRO A 251 -12.47 -0.49 11.20
CA PRO A 251 -12.28 -0.05 9.83
C PRO A 251 -13.60 0.55 9.32
N LYS A 252 -13.49 1.58 8.50
CA LYS A 252 -14.67 2.15 7.83
C LYS A 252 -15.23 1.10 6.87
N PRO A 253 -16.55 1.07 6.63
CA PRO A 253 -17.14 0.15 5.66
C PRO A 253 -16.48 0.31 4.29
N LEU A 254 -16.18 -0.82 3.66
CA LEU A 254 -15.79 -0.84 2.26
C LEU A 254 -16.99 -0.40 1.41
N ALA A 255 -16.75 0.39 0.40
CA ALA A 255 -17.81 0.92 -0.46
C ALA A 255 -17.49 0.59 -1.92
N GLU A 256 -18.35 -0.18 -2.55
CA GLU A 256 -18.41 -0.23 -4.00
C GLU A 256 -19.08 1.06 -4.47
N VAL A 257 -18.44 1.81 -5.36
CA VAL A 257 -18.96 3.09 -5.84
C VAL A 257 -19.75 2.83 -7.13
N PRO A 258 -21.09 2.93 -7.10
CA PRO A 258 -21.90 2.60 -8.27
C PRO A 258 -21.59 3.56 -9.42
N ALA A 259 -21.41 3.00 -10.61
CA ALA A 259 -21.31 3.74 -11.84
C ALA A 259 -22.68 3.78 -12.51
N PRO A 260 -23.04 4.88 -13.24
CA PRO A 260 -24.19 4.86 -14.12
C PRO A 260 -24.07 3.69 -15.09
N GLU A 261 -25.17 3.00 -15.34
CA GLU A 261 -25.16 2.01 -16.42
C GLU A 261 -24.79 2.75 -17.70
N ALA A 262 -23.68 2.38 -18.30
CA ALA A 262 -23.30 2.92 -19.59
C ALA A 262 -24.42 2.56 -20.56
N ASP A 263 -25.07 3.57 -21.11
CA ASP A 263 -26.09 3.38 -22.15
C ASP A 263 -25.52 2.41 -23.18
N SER A 264 -26.29 1.37 -23.44
CA SER A 264 -25.89 0.22 -24.22
C SER A 264 -25.23 0.67 -25.53
N SER A 265 -23.93 0.48 -25.65
CA SER A 265 -23.27 0.61 -26.96
C SER A 265 -23.87 -0.43 -27.89
N VAL A 266 -24.46 0.02 -28.98
CA VAL A 266 -24.96 -0.88 -30.01
C VAL A 266 -23.76 -1.38 -30.81
N GLU A 267 -23.53 -2.67 -30.75
CA GLU A 267 -22.51 -3.32 -31.59
C GLU A 267 -23.10 -3.52 -33.00
N ILE A 268 -22.57 -2.78 -33.96
CA ILE A 268 -23.00 -2.90 -35.36
C ILE A 268 -22.02 -3.82 -36.09
N PRO A 269 -22.49 -4.95 -36.66
CA PRO A 269 -21.64 -5.87 -37.41
C PRO A 269 -21.32 -5.26 -38.80
N MET A 270 -20.32 -4.41 -38.87
CA MET A 270 -19.94 -3.68 -40.07
C MET A 270 -19.57 -4.60 -41.23
N ALA A 271 -18.92 -5.74 -40.99
CA ALA A 271 -18.60 -6.69 -42.04
C ALA A 271 -19.87 -7.25 -42.73
N MET A 272 -20.90 -7.54 -41.92
CA MET A 272 -22.20 -7.99 -42.42
C MET A 272 -22.89 -6.91 -43.23
N LEU A 273 -22.86 -5.63 -42.78
CA LEU A 273 -23.44 -4.50 -43.52
C LEU A 273 -22.71 -4.25 -44.84
N LEU A 274 -21.38 -4.33 -44.84
CA LEU A 274 -20.59 -4.24 -46.09
C LEU A 274 -20.92 -5.37 -47.07
N TRP A 275 -21.13 -6.60 -46.57
CA TRP A 275 -21.56 -7.73 -47.37
C TRP A 275 -22.95 -7.53 -47.99
N ILE A 276 -23.92 -7.01 -47.19
CA ILE A 276 -25.22 -6.65 -47.69
C ILE A 276 -25.15 -5.56 -48.75
N ALA A 277 -24.36 -4.50 -48.54
CA ALA A 277 -24.14 -3.44 -49.50
C ALA A 277 -23.53 -3.93 -50.81
N ALA A 278 -22.53 -4.82 -50.71
CA ALA A 278 -21.88 -5.42 -51.89
C ALA A 278 -22.89 -6.23 -52.75
N GLY A 279 -23.76 -6.99 -52.07
CA GLY A 279 -24.79 -7.73 -52.80
C GLY A 279 -25.84 -6.85 -53.43
N PHE A 280 -26.22 -5.80 -52.75
CA PHE A 280 -27.18 -4.80 -53.31
C PHE A 280 -26.57 -4.13 -54.54
N LEU A 281 -25.29 -3.73 -54.51
CA LEU A 281 -24.56 -3.17 -55.65
C LEU A 281 -24.45 -4.18 -56.79
N ALA A 282 -24.15 -5.45 -56.48
CA ALA A 282 -24.11 -6.52 -57.49
C ALA A 282 -25.48 -6.71 -58.15
N LEU A 283 -26.58 -6.67 -57.41
CA LEU A 283 -27.95 -6.75 -57.91
C LEU A 283 -28.28 -5.56 -58.82
N LEU A 284 -27.93 -4.33 -58.41
CA LEU A 284 -28.13 -3.12 -59.19
C LEU A 284 -27.37 -3.17 -60.54
N ASN A 285 -26.11 -3.59 -60.51
CA ASN A 285 -25.26 -3.74 -61.69
C ASN A 285 -25.84 -4.80 -62.63
N PHE A 286 -26.35 -5.90 -62.11
CA PHE A 286 -27.00 -6.94 -62.85
C PHE A 286 -28.28 -6.40 -63.58
N ARG A 287 -29.11 -5.63 -62.87
CA ARG A 287 -30.28 -4.99 -63.44
C ARG A 287 -29.95 -4.02 -64.57
N ARG A 288 -28.83 -3.26 -64.43
CA ARG A 288 -28.36 -2.31 -65.46
C ARG A 288 -27.78 -2.99 -66.69
N SER A 289 -27.30 -4.21 -66.59
CA SER A 289 -26.65 -4.95 -67.71
C SER A 289 -27.64 -5.52 -68.71
N GLY A 290 -28.98 -5.31 -68.58
CA GLY A 290 -30.03 -5.72 -69.52
C GLY A 290 -30.11 -7.23 -69.74
N LYS A 291 -29.45 -8.05 -68.99
CA LYS A 291 -29.55 -9.50 -69.11
C LYS A 291 -30.86 -9.99 -68.54
N PRO A 292 -31.51 -11.01 -69.21
CA PRO A 292 -32.78 -11.55 -68.74
C PRO A 292 -32.58 -12.08 -67.31
N TRP A 293 -33.58 -11.85 -66.47
CA TRP A 293 -33.60 -12.27 -65.06
C TRP A 293 -33.33 -13.77 -64.99
N ILE A 294 -32.07 -14.11 -64.87
CA ILE A 294 -31.68 -15.48 -64.60
C ILE A 294 -32.31 -15.81 -63.26
N ARG A 295 -33.10 -16.86 -63.26
CA ARG A 295 -33.65 -17.45 -62.04
C ARG A 295 -32.54 -17.46 -61.00
N LEU A 296 -32.62 -16.63 -59.98
CA LEU A 296 -31.75 -16.67 -58.82
C LEU A 296 -31.71 -18.13 -58.38
N SER A 297 -30.66 -18.85 -58.75
CA SER A 297 -30.61 -20.28 -58.41
C SER A 297 -30.57 -20.39 -56.89
N PRO A 298 -31.26 -21.38 -56.31
CA PRO A 298 -31.24 -21.59 -54.88
C PRO A 298 -29.82 -21.60 -54.31
N SER A 299 -28.85 -22.07 -55.10
CA SER A 299 -27.41 -22.10 -54.72
C SER A 299 -26.82 -20.68 -54.50
N TRP A 300 -27.29 -19.67 -55.26
CA TRP A 300 -26.83 -18.28 -55.05
C TRP A 300 -27.36 -17.71 -53.73
N LEU A 301 -28.60 -17.98 -53.41
CA LEU A 301 -29.18 -17.58 -52.14
C LEU A 301 -28.51 -18.28 -50.93
N VAL A 302 -28.19 -19.56 -51.06
CA VAL A 302 -27.44 -20.30 -50.06
C VAL A 302 -26.07 -19.71 -49.86
N GLY A 303 -25.32 -19.49 -50.94
CA GLY A 303 -23.98 -18.88 -50.88
C GLY A 303 -23.99 -17.48 -50.27
N TRP A 304 -25.00 -16.66 -50.60
CA TRP A 304 -25.15 -15.33 -50.04
C TRP A 304 -25.48 -15.36 -48.53
N SER A 305 -26.38 -16.24 -48.11
CA SER A 305 -26.74 -16.42 -46.69
C SER A 305 -25.58 -16.96 -45.88
N LEU A 306 -24.79 -17.88 -46.46
CA LEU A 306 -23.58 -18.40 -45.84
C LEU A 306 -22.54 -17.29 -45.63
N GLY A 307 -22.38 -16.41 -46.62
CA GLY A 307 -21.51 -15.23 -46.56
C GLY A 307 -21.94 -14.27 -45.43
N LEU A 308 -23.24 -14.03 -45.22
CA LEU A 308 -23.78 -13.22 -44.14
C LEU A 308 -23.42 -13.84 -42.78
N LEU A 309 -23.59 -15.16 -42.65
CA LEU A 309 -23.28 -15.90 -41.43
C LEU A 309 -21.78 -15.84 -41.10
N LEU A 310 -20.93 -16.00 -42.10
CA LEU A 310 -19.46 -15.96 -41.94
C LEU A 310 -18.92 -14.55 -41.67
N THR A 311 -19.60 -13.51 -42.15
CA THR A 311 -19.17 -12.12 -41.95
C THR A 311 -19.71 -11.52 -40.65
N TYR A 312 -20.74 -12.13 -40.03
CA TYR A 312 -21.31 -11.68 -38.76
C TYR A 312 -20.28 -11.52 -37.64
N PRO A 313 -19.38 -12.51 -37.36
CA PRO A 313 -18.44 -12.41 -36.26
C PRO A 313 -17.19 -11.57 -36.56
N LEU A 314 -16.98 -11.10 -37.83
CA LEU A 314 -15.66 -10.61 -38.23
C LEU A 314 -15.35 -9.17 -37.85
N LEU A 315 -16.26 -8.24 -37.89
CA LEU A 315 -15.96 -6.84 -37.63
C LEU A 315 -17.17 -6.16 -36.95
N HIS A 316 -17.08 -6.02 -35.65
CA HIS A 316 -18.07 -5.28 -34.87
C HIS A 316 -17.52 -3.89 -34.54
N VAL A 317 -18.25 -2.86 -34.88
CA VAL A 317 -17.93 -1.48 -34.47
C VAL A 317 -18.95 -1.08 -33.42
N LYS A 318 -18.45 -0.70 -32.24
CA LYS A 318 -19.29 -0.19 -31.17
C LYS A 318 -19.65 1.27 -31.48
N PHE A 319 -20.92 1.52 -31.71
CA PHE A 319 -21.48 2.87 -31.82
C PHE A 319 -22.32 3.13 -30.56
N GLY A 320 -22.05 4.25 -29.90
CA GLY A 320 -22.85 4.71 -28.77
C GLY A 320 -22.09 4.66 -27.45
N GLY A 321 -22.56 5.45 -26.52
CA GLY A 321 -21.92 5.71 -25.23
C GLY A 321 -20.98 6.90 -25.33
N ASP A 322 -21.52 8.10 -25.50
CA ASP A 322 -20.75 9.32 -25.27
C ASP A 322 -20.26 9.30 -23.81
N ALA A 323 -18.99 9.00 -23.64
CA ALA A 323 -18.31 9.07 -22.34
C ALA A 323 -18.44 10.46 -21.67
N LYS A 324 -18.90 11.45 -22.43
CA LYS A 324 -19.21 12.80 -21.91
C LYS A 324 -20.32 12.80 -20.86
N GLY A 325 -21.32 11.92 -20.97
CA GLY A 325 -22.37 11.77 -19.95
C GLY A 325 -21.91 11.09 -18.66
N LEU A 326 -20.75 10.43 -18.67
CA LEU A 326 -20.18 9.76 -17.51
C LEU A 326 -19.25 10.67 -16.69
N CYS A 327 -18.83 11.82 -17.24
CA CYS A 327 -17.96 12.75 -16.55
C CYS A 327 -18.75 13.53 -15.49
N PRO A 328 -18.29 13.55 -14.22
CA PRO A 328 -18.90 14.38 -13.19
C PRO A 328 -19.00 15.85 -13.61
N THR A 329 -20.12 16.47 -13.32
CA THR A 329 -20.40 17.87 -13.69
C THR A 329 -19.71 18.87 -12.77
N SER A 330 -19.34 18.42 -11.57
CA SER A 330 -18.66 19.24 -10.57
C SER A 330 -17.49 18.51 -9.90
N LYS A 331 -16.60 19.28 -9.28
CA LYS A 331 -15.47 18.74 -8.50
C LYS A 331 -15.96 17.97 -7.27
N GLU A 332 -17.03 18.44 -6.67
CA GLU A 332 -17.66 17.82 -5.50
C GLU A 332 -18.26 16.45 -5.85
N GLU A 333 -18.83 16.32 -7.03
CA GLU A 333 -19.33 15.04 -7.54
C GLU A 333 -18.18 14.06 -7.79
N ALA A 334 -17.12 14.51 -8.47
CA ALA A 334 -15.92 13.71 -8.66
C ALA A 334 -15.28 13.28 -7.32
N GLN A 335 -15.26 14.18 -6.35
CA GLN A 335 -14.72 13.89 -5.01
C GLN A 335 -15.54 12.82 -4.29
N ARG A 336 -16.88 12.82 -4.45
CA ARG A 336 -17.76 11.77 -3.88
C ARG A 336 -17.46 10.38 -4.46
N VAL A 337 -16.98 10.32 -5.70
CA VAL A 337 -16.54 9.07 -6.34
C VAL A 337 -15.10 8.70 -5.91
N ILE A 338 -14.14 9.62 -6.00
CA ILE A 338 -12.73 9.35 -5.75
C ILE A 338 -12.44 9.03 -4.28
N ALA A 339 -13.06 9.73 -3.34
CA ALA A 339 -12.74 9.58 -1.92
C ALA A 339 -12.99 8.17 -1.37
N PRO A 340 -14.13 7.49 -1.65
CA PRO A 340 -14.31 6.10 -1.23
C PRO A 340 -13.40 5.13 -1.99
N LEU A 341 -13.12 5.35 -3.29
CA LEU A 341 -12.19 4.50 -4.05
C LEU A 341 -10.79 4.50 -3.45
N LEU A 342 -10.22 5.68 -3.18
CA LEU A 342 -8.92 5.79 -2.54
C LEU A 342 -8.93 5.25 -1.11
N ARG A 343 -10.03 5.41 -0.37
CA ARG A 343 -10.17 4.84 0.98
C ARG A 343 -10.07 3.32 0.97
N ASN A 344 -10.71 2.65 0.03
CA ASN A 344 -10.60 1.20 -0.11
C ASN A 344 -9.15 0.78 -0.39
N VAL A 345 -8.44 1.51 -1.28
CA VAL A 345 -7.02 1.25 -1.55
C VAL A 345 -6.19 1.32 -0.26
N TYR A 346 -6.40 2.35 0.57
CA TYR A 346 -5.69 2.46 1.85
C TYR A 346 -6.08 1.35 2.84
N GLN A 347 -7.33 0.91 2.86
CA GLN A 347 -7.76 -0.21 3.71
C GLN A 347 -7.19 -1.56 3.27
N ALA A 348 -6.90 -1.73 1.97
CA ALA A 348 -6.21 -2.93 1.49
C ALA A 348 -4.80 -3.04 2.11
N PHE A 349 -4.10 -1.91 2.32
CA PHE A 349 -2.77 -1.88 2.95
C PHE A 349 -2.80 -2.25 4.44
N ASP A 350 -3.94 -2.19 5.09
CA ASP A 350 -4.10 -2.64 6.48
C ASP A 350 -4.30 -4.16 6.60
N ARG A 351 -4.58 -4.86 5.49
CA ARG A 351 -4.73 -6.31 5.45
C ARG A 351 -3.39 -7.03 5.49
N ARG A 352 -3.42 -8.33 5.88
CA ARG A 352 -2.22 -9.19 5.97
C ARG A 352 -2.35 -10.48 5.19
N ASP A 353 -3.55 -10.82 4.79
CA ASP A 353 -3.88 -11.96 3.94
C ASP A 353 -3.91 -11.53 2.47
N GLU A 354 -3.28 -12.31 1.61
CA GLU A 354 -3.15 -12.00 0.18
C GLU A 354 -4.51 -11.87 -0.51
N GLU A 355 -5.45 -12.76 -0.20
CA GLU A 355 -6.80 -12.75 -0.74
C GLU A 355 -7.54 -11.47 -0.33
N GLY A 356 -7.50 -11.09 0.95
CA GLY A 356 -8.15 -9.88 1.44
C GLY A 356 -7.54 -8.59 0.86
N ILE A 357 -6.22 -8.56 0.61
CA ILE A 357 -5.58 -7.43 -0.07
C ILE A 357 -6.12 -7.29 -1.49
N TYR A 358 -6.12 -8.40 -2.25
CA TYR A 358 -6.59 -8.39 -3.63
C TYR A 358 -8.07 -8.00 -3.73
N ASP A 359 -8.93 -8.61 -2.94
CA ASP A 359 -10.37 -8.38 -2.96
C ASP A 359 -10.73 -6.92 -2.63
N VAL A 360 -10.06 -6.35 -1.62
CA VAL A 360 -10.30 -4.94 -1.24
C VAL A 360 -9.78 -3.97 -2.30
N LEU A 361 -8.61 -4.24 -2.91
CA LEU A 361 -8.11 -3.45 -4.04
C LEU A 361 -9.07 -3.55 -5.23
N ALA A 362 -9.55 -4.74 -5.55
CA ALA A 362 -10.44 -5.00 -6.68
C ALA A 362 -11.79 -4.26 -6.57
N LEU A 363 -12.22 -3.83 -5.38
CA LEU A 363 -13.40 -2.96 -5.23
C LEU A 363 -13.20 -1.58 -5.89
N SER A 364 -11.96 -1.10 -5.98
CA SER A 364 -11.68 0.28 -6.39
C SER A 364 -10.72 0.43 -7.56
N VAL A 365 -9.98 -0.62 -7.90
CA VAL A 365 -8.91 -0.57 -8.90
C VAL A 365 -9.10 -1.70 -9.90
N GLU A 366 -8.65 -1.50 -11.14
CA GLU A 366 -8.79 -2.50 -12.20
C GLU A 366 -7.57 -2.54 -13.12
N GLY A 367 -7.42 -3.66 -13.85
CA GLY A 367 -6.41 -3.85 -14.89
C GLY A 367 -4.97 -3.91 -14.35
N ASP A 368 -4.04 -3.31 -15.10
CA ASP A 368 -2.61 -3.33 -14.74
C ASP A 368 -2.33 -2.61 -13.41
N LEU A 369 -3.11 -1.58 -13.08
CA LEU A 369 -2.97 -0.86 -11.82
C LEU A 369 -3.31 -1.75 -10.61
N LEU A 370 -4.34 -2.59 -10.70
CA LEU A 370 -4.69 -3.56 -9.66
C LEU A 370 -3.55 -4.52 -9.41
N ARG A 371 -3.02 -5.11 -10.49
CA ARG A 371 -1.89 -6.03 -10.41
C ARG A 371 -0.65 -5.36 -9.80
N GLN A 372 -0.35 -4.14 -10.24
CA GLN A 372 0.79 -3.39 -9.74
C GLN A 372 0.66 -3.11 -8.24
N LEU A 373 -0.44 -2.51 -7.80
CA LEU A 373 -0.67 -2.18 -6.38
C LEU A 373 -0.66 -3.43 -5.49
N TYR A 374 -1.24 -4.53 -5.97
CA TYR A 374 -1.22 -5.81 -5.25
C TYR A 374 0.21 -6.31 -5.05
N LEU A 375 1.00 -6.41 -6.12
CA LEU A 375 2.39 -6.89 -6.03
C LEU A 375 3.27 -5.98 -5.17
N GLU A 376 3.08 -4.67 -5.27
CA GLU A 376 3.80 -3.70 -4.45
C GLU A 376 3.43 -3.83 -2.96
N THR A 377 2.14 -4.05 -2.66
CA THR A 377 1.68 -4.26 -1.29
C THR A 377 2.28 -5.53 -0.69
N ILE A 378 2.26 -6.65 -1.43
CA ILE A 378 2.87 -7.90 -0.98
C ILE A 378 4.39 -7.74 -0.77
N ALA A 379 5.08 -7.07 -1.70
CA ALA A 379 6.50 -6.79 -1.56
C ALA A 379 6.80 -5.92 -0.32
N ALA A 380 5.97 -4.89 -0.06
CA ALA A 380 6.09 -4.05 1.12
C ALA A 380 5.93 -4.85 2.42
N LEU A 381 4.94 -5.73 2.49
CA LEU A 381 4.75 -6.62 3.66
C LEU A 381 5.95 -7.53 3.94
N SER A 382 6.69 -7.90 2.89
CA SER A 382 7.90 -8.71 3.02
C SER A 382 9.09 -7.92 3.57
N LEU A 383 9.10 -6.60 3.37
CA LEU A 383 10.17 -5.69 3.78
C LEU A 383 9.92 -5.03 5.15
N ASP A 384 8.66 -4.88 5.56
CA ASP A 384 8.25 -4.21 6.80
C ASP A 384 8.88 -4.81 8.08
N GLY A 385 9.32 -6.07 8.00
CA GLY A 385 9.96 -6.76 9.11
C GLY A 385 11.34 -6.23 9.50
N ARG A 386 12.00 -5.45 8.65
CA ARG A 386 13.40 -5.07 8.90
C ARG A 386 13.58 -3.78 9.69
N GLU A 387 12.62 -2.86 9.69
CA GLU A 387 12.75 -1.54 10.32
C GLU A 387 11.78 -1.26 11.48
N GLY A 388 10.85 -2.16 11.78
CA GLY A 388 9.95 -2.07 12.94
C GLY A 388 8.91 -0.94 12.90
N ALA A 389 8.99 0.00 11.97
CA ALA A 389 8.09 1.14 11.91
C ALA A 389 6.98 0.93 10.87
N ARG A 390 5.73 0.98 11.32
CA ARG A 390 4.57 0.85 10.44
C ARG A 390 3.68 2.06 10.51
N VAL A 391 3.17 2.49 9.35
CA VAL A 391 2.19 3.57 9.23
C VAL A 391 0.79 3.00 9.04
N THR A 392 -0.11 3.30 9.97
CA THR A 392 -1.54 3.02 9.82
C THR A 392 -2.26 4.32 9.53
N VAL A 393 -3.00 4.40 8.42
CA VAL A 393 -3.71 5.62 8.03
C VAL A 393 -5.01 5.76 8.83
N LYS A 394 -5.10 6.82 9.65
CA LYS A 394 -6.26 7.11 10.50
C LYS A 394 -7.29 7.98 9.81
N GLU A 395 -6.82 9.00 9.10
CA GLU A 395 -7.68 9.98 8.44
C GLU A 395 -7.19 10.27 7.03
N PHE A 396 -8.13 10.60 6.19
CA PHE A 396 -7.90 10.81 4.79
C PHE A 396 -8.82 11.92 4.27
N THR A 397 -8.24 12.95 3.69
CA THR A 397 -8.96 14.09 3.12
C THR A 397 -8.57 14.26 1.67
N THR A 398 -9.54 14.25 0.77
CA THR A 398 -9.34 14.39 -0.69
C THR A 398 -9.94 15.68 -1.19
N THR A 399 -9.25 16.34 -2.12
CA THR A 399 -9.74 17.51 -2.86
C THR A 399 -9.48 17.29 -4.34
N VAL A 400 -10.48 17.54 -5.18
CA VAL A 400 -10.37 17.46 -6.64
C VAL A 400 -10.10 18.85 -7.20
N GLU A 401 -9.01 18.99 -7.96
CA GLU A 401 -8.59 20.27 -8.55
C GLU A 401 -9.22 20.49 -9.94
N SER A 402 -9.28 19.42 -10.75
CA SER A 402 -9.89 19.46 -12.09
C SER A 402 -10.44 18.11 -12.49
N VAL A 403 -11.42 18.12 -13.37
CA VAL A 403 -12.03 16.94 -13.98
C VAL A 403 -12.13 17.16 -15.48
N THR A 404 -11.77 16.15 -16.27
CA THR A 404 -11.84 16.18 -17.74
C THR A 404 -12.39 14.87 -18.28
N PRO A 405 -13.24 14.90 -19.30
CA PRO A 405 -13.73 13.68 -19.95
C PRO A 405 -12.58 12.87 -20.54
N SER A 406 -12.70 11.55 -20.55
CA SER A 406 -11.81 10.60 -21.19
C SER A 406 -12.63 9.71 -22.14
N ALA A 407 -11.94 8.87 -22.94
CA ALA A 407 -12.60 8.01 -23.93
C ALA A 407 -13.58 6.98 -23.31
N ARG A 408 -13.30 6.52 -22.08
CA ARG A 408 -14.12 5.50 -21.38
C ARG A 408 -14.65 5.93 -20.03
N GLY A 409 -14.39 7.17 -19.62
CA GLY A 409 -14.77 7.68 -18.32
C GLY A 409 -14.29 9.11 -18.15
N TRP A 410 -13.47 9.37 -17.15
CA TRP A 410 -12.96 10.71 -16.89
C TRP A 410 -11.60 10.67 -16.18
N GLN A 411 -10.88 11.79 -16.26
CA GLN A 411 -9.63 12.01 -15.56
C GLN A 411 -9.81 13.12 -14.53
N ALA A 412 -9.11 12.99 -13.42
CA ALA A 412 -9.07 14.01 -12.40
C ALA A 412 -7.65 14.30 -11.95
N GLN A 413 -7.37 15.59 -11.72
CA GLN A 413 -6.24 15.99 -10.88
C GLN A 413 -6.75 16.15 -9.46
N CYS A 414 -6.14 15.44 -8.54
CA CYS A 414 -6.56 15.50 -7.16
C CYS A 414 -5.37 15.59 -6.20
N GLN A 415 -5.64 16.16 -5.04
CA GLN A 415 -4.74 16.20 -3.91
C GLN A 415 -5.41 15.49 -2.74
N TRP A 416 -4.64 14.71 -2.00
CA TRP A 416 -5.12 14.18 -0.72
C TRP A 416 -4.05 14.25 0.36
N THR A 417 -4.52 14.29 1.58
CA THR A 417 -3.69 14.25 2.77
C THR A 417 -4.05 13.01 3.56
N ALA A 418 -3.05 12.19 3.87
CA ALA A 418 -3.17 11.01 4.70
C ALA A 418 -2.50 11.27 6.06
N LEU A 419 -3.29 11.21 7.13
CA LEU A 419 -2.83 11.29 8.51
C LEU A 419 -2.64 9.86 9.01
N GLY A 420 -1.40 9.49 9.29
CA GLY A 420 -1.04 8.18 9.80
C GLY A 420 -0.45 8.23 11.21
N SER A 421 -0.48 7.09 11.87
CA SER A 421 0.22 6.82 13.11
C SER A 421 1.35 5.84 12.84
N VAL A 422 2.53 6.15 13.35
CA VAL A 422 3.71 5.29 13.29
C VAL A 422 4.08 4.89 14.70
N GLY A 423 4.01 3.60 14.99
CA GLY A 423 4.43 3.06 16.28
C GLY A 423 5.67 2.20 16.11
N HIS A 424 6.66 2.38 16.96
CA HIS A 424 7.81 1.49 17.04
C HIS A 424 8.53 1.61 18.39
N TRP A 425 9.02 0.50 18.89
CA TRP A 425 9.88 0.41 20.08
C TRP A 425 9.37 1.16 21.31
N GLY A 426 8.03 1.12 21.50
CA GLY A 426 7.39 1.69 22.70
C GLY A 426 7.08 3.17 22.63
N HIS A 427 7.15 3.80 21.47
CA HIS A 427 6.63 5.13 21.22
C HIS A 427 5.77 5.18 19.96
N GLN A 428 4.96 6.22 19.84
CA GLN A 428 4.07 6.44 18.72
C GLN A 428 4.11 7.91 18.33
N HIS A 429 4.19 8.17 17.04
CA HIS A 429 4.14 9.53 16.50
C HIS A 429 3.21 9.62 15.31
N THR A 430 2.77 10.82 15.01
CA THR A 430 1.90 11.12 13.89
C THR A 430 2.72 11.45 12.66
N ARG A 431 2.29 10.97 11.51
CA ARG A 431 2.86 11.29 10.21
C ARG A 431 1.77 11.81 9.28
N ILE A 432 2.04 12.93 8.63
CA ILE A 432 1.13 13.53 7.65
C ILE A 432 1.85 13.52 6.31
N ASN A 433 1.22 12.89 5.32
CA ASN A 433 1.69 12.91 3.95
C ASN A 433 0.65 13.56 3.05
N ARG A 434 1.11 14.40 2.13
CA ARG A 434 0.29 15.02 1.08
C ARG A 434 0.72 14.48 -0.27
N TYR A 435 -0.25 14.15 -1.10
CA TYR A 435 -0.06 13.63 -2.45
C TYR A 435 -0.83 14.49 -3.43
N LYS A 436 -0.23 14.71 -4.64
CA LYS A 436 -0.94 15.19 -5.82
C LYS A 436 -0.82 14.14 -6.90
N ALA A 437 -1.93 13.84 -7.56
CA ALA A 437 -1.95 12.81 -8.59
C ALA A 437 -3.02 13.06 -9.65
N GLY A 438 -2.73 12.55 -10.84
CA GLY A 438 -3.71 12.33 -11.88
C GLY A 438 -4.31 10.93 -11.77
N LEU A 439 -5.62 10.84 -11.77
CA LEU A 439 -6.39 9.60 -11.77
C LEU A 439 -7.17 9.47 -13.06
N THR A 440 -7.24 8.24 -13.61
CA THR A 440 -8.23 7.87 -14.63
C THR A 440 -9.25 6.97 -13.96
N VAL A 441 -10.53 7.34 -14.07
CA VAL A 441 -11.66 6.63 -13.47
C VAL A 441 -12.59 6.19 -14.59
N GLU A 442 -12.89 4.90 -14.62
CA GLU A 442 -13.70 4.27 -15.65
C GLU A 442 -14.83 3.44 -15.01
N PRO A 443 -16.00 3.35 -15.65
CA PRO A 443 -17.04 2.42 -15.22
C PRO A 443 -16.66 1.01 -15.66
N ILE A 444 -16.53 0.10 -14.72
CA ILE A 444 -16.27 -1.32 -14.96
C ILE A 444 -17.40 -2.13 -14.35
N GLY A 445 -18.19 -2.77 -15.21
CA GLY A 445 -19.44 -3.39 -14.78
C GLY A 445 -20.42 -2.32 -14.29
N LYS A 446 -20.82 -2.41 -13.01
CA LYS A 446 -21.74 -1.44 -12.38
C LYS A 446 -21.04 -0.50 -11.39
N ALA A 447 -19.70 -0.51 -11.37
CA ALA A 447 -18.91 0.26 -10.39
C ALA A 447 -17.88 1.17 -11.06
N TRP A 448 -17.62 2.31 -10.45
CA TRP A 448 -16.47 3.14 -10.77
C TRP A 448 -15.19 2.50 -10.26
N LYS A 449 -14.14 2.46 -11.10
CA LYS A 449 -12.82 1.97 -10.72
C LYS A 449 -11.71 2.89 -11.25
N ILE A 450 -10.62 2.95 -10.51
CA ILE A 450 -9.41 3.64 -10.92
C ILE A 450 -8.62 2.68 -11.82
N THR A 451 -8.38 3.07 -13.06
CA THR A 451 -7.60 2.28 -14.02
C THR A 451 -6.18 2.82 -14.20
N GLN A 452 -5.95 4.09 -13.84
CA GLN A 452 -4.61 4.69 -13.84
C GLN A 452 -4.46 5.63 -12.65
N LEU A 453 -3.27 5.61 -12.06
CA LEU A 453 -2.85 6.50 -10.98
C LEU A 453 -1.42 6.98 -11.27
N LYS A 454 -1.24 8.30 -11.41
CA LYS A 454 0.08 8.91 -11.62
C LYS A 454 0.34 9.94 -10.56
N ILE A 455 1.24 9.64 -9.63
CA ILE A 455 1.63 10.57 -8.58
C ILE A 455 2.57 11.63 -9.17
N ALA A 456 2.17 12.89 -9.06
CA ALA A 456 2.96 14.04 -9.49
C ALA A 456 3.82 14.59 -8.33
N GLU A 457 3.30 14.55 -7.11
CA GLU A 457 4.00 15.03 -5.92
C GLU A 457 3.64 14.17 -4.70
N ALA A 458 4.65 13.82 -3.92
CA ALA A 458 4.49 13.20 -2.60
C ALA A 458 5.37 13.97 -1.60
N ARG A 459 4.75 14.57 -0.58
CA ARG A 459 5.44 15.41 0.41
C ARG A 459 5.04 15.02 1.82
N ARG A 460 6.02 14.89 2.70
CA ARG A 460 5.82 14.82 4.15
C ARG A 460 5.63 16.22 4.71
N LEU A 461 4.60 16.42 5.56
CA LEU A 461 4.30 17.68 6.26
C LEU A 461 4.79 17.62 7.70
#